data_95a37721aca6add29b229c215014d109
#
_entry.id   95a37721aca6add29b229c215014d109
#
_cell.length_a   1.000
_cell.length_b   1.000
_cell.length_c   1.000
_cell.angle_alpha   90.00
_cell.angle_beta   90.00
_cell.angle_gamma   90.00
#
_symmetry.space_group_name_H-M   'P 1'
#
loop_
_entity.id
_entity.type
_entity.pdbx_description
1 polymer ?
#
loop_
_entity_poly.entity_id
_entity_poly.type
_entity_poly.pdbx_seq_one_letter_code
_entity_poly.pdbx_strand_id
1 'polypeptide(L)'
;MKQIASRISIYSADAFGVCSALYELGGLCVMHDASGCNSTYNTHDEPRWYDFDSMVYISGLSEMEAIMGDDQKFIDDIVYTAKELSPNFIAMAGTPIPTMIGTDFKAIANIIEKETNIPTFGFDTTGMHSYVSGAYKAFEALAKRFLKRNDKESRGEKKESIDKESREVKNTIIKVNILGATPLDFSINKSVEAMVDLLKENNFEVISTWA
;
A
#
# COMPACT_ATOMS: atom_id res chain seq x y z
N MET A 1 32.14 -0.10 -12.63
CA MET A 1 31.38 -1.32 -12.36
C MET A 1 29.95 -1.04 -12.76
N LYS A 2 29.49 -1.56 -13.90
CA LYS A 2 28.08 -1.39 -14.34
C LYS A 2 27.22 -2.32 -13.52
N GLN A 3 26.25 -1.76 -12.89
CA GLN A 3 25.53 -2.25 -11.75
C GLN A 3 24.59 -3.39 -12.03
N ILE A 4 24.60 -4.34 -11.15
CA ILE A 4 23.56 -5.32 -10.90
C ILE A 4 22.19 -4.64 -10.72
N ALA A 5 22.15 -3.40 -10.23
CA ALA A 5 20.96 -2.57 -10.06
C ALA A 5 20.29 -2.08 -11.36
N SER A 6 20.78 -2.41 -12.54
CA SER A 6 20.08 -2.11 -13.80
C SER A 6 18.95 -3.07 -14.14
N ARG A 7 18.75 -4.12 -13.33
CA ARG A 7 17.66 -5.08 -13.47
C ARG A 7 16.78 -5.01 -12.24
N ILE A 8 15.52 -4.69 -12.44
CA ILE A 8 14.51 -4.72 -11.39
C ILE A 8 14.14 -6.18 -11.16
N SER A 9 14.31 -6.67 -9.93
CA SER A 9 13.76 -7.96 -9.55
C SER A 9 12.24 -7.83 -9.43
N ILE A 10 11.53 -8.97 -9.47
CA ILE A 10 10.08 -8.96 -9.36
C ILE A 10 9.60 -8.30 -8.06
N TYR A 11 10.30 -8.52 -6.95
CA TYR A 11 10.00 -7.89 -5.66
C TYR A 11 10.25 -6.37 -5.62
N SER A 12 10.84 -5.82 -6.68
CA SER A 12 11.06 -4.39 -6.82
C SER A 12 10.02 -3.73 -7.72
N ALA A 13 9.04 -4.46 -8.21
CA ALA A 13 7.99 -3.95 -9.08
C ALA A 13 6.89 -3.22 -8.31
N ASP A 14 6.16 -2.37 -9.01
CA ASP A 14 5.10 -1.53 -8.44
C ASP A 14 3.94 -2.33 -7.83
N ALA A 15 3.55 -3.47 -8.42
CA ALA A 15 2.53 -4.34 -7.83
C ALA A 15 2.91 -4.82 -6.42
N PHE A 16 4.19 -5.15 -6.22
CA PHE A 16 4.69 -5.53 -4.89
C PHE A 16 4.74 -4.35 -3.93
N GLY A 17 5.06 -3.15 -4.42
CA GLY A 17 5.01 -1.95 -3.60
C GLY A 17 3.62 -1.67 -3.04
N VAL A 18 2.57 -1.91 -3.84
CA VAL A 18 1.17 -1.84 -3.36
C VAL A 18 0.93 -2.87 -2.26
N CYS A 19 1.24 -4.15 -2.51
CA CYS A 19 0.98 -5.21 -1.55
C CYS A 19 1.76 -5.02 -0.24
N SER A 20 3.03 -4.61 -0.32
CA SER A 20 3.86 -4.36 0.86
C SER A 20 3.36 -3.18 1.71
N ALA A 21 2.85 -2.13 1.05
CA ALA A 21 2.31 -0.96 1.75
C ALA A 21 0.96 -1.24 2.42
N LEU A 22 0.19 -2.20 1.92
CA LEU A 22 -1.13 -2.57 2.43
C LEU A 22 -1.12 -3.83 3.31
N TYR A 23 0.05 -4.45 3.45
CA TYR A 23 0.22 -5.68 4.21
C TYR A 23 -0.18 -5.49 5.68
N GLU A 24 -0.88 -6.45 6.26
CA GLU A 24 -1.34 -6.44 7.67
C GLU A 24 -2.30 -5.29 8.07
N LEU A 25 -2.76 -4.49 7.12
CA LEU A 25 -3.76 -3.44 7.42
C LEU A 25 -5.20 -3.98 7.44
N GLY A 26 -5.37 -5.30 7.34
CA GLY A 26 -6.68 -5.95 7.34
C GLY A 26 -7.41 -5.84 6.01
N GLY A 27 -6.70 -5.59 4.92
CA GLY A 27 -7.24 -5.52 3.56
C GLY A 27 -7.03 -6.80 2.78
N LEU A 28 -7.98 -7.12 1.90
CA LEU A 28 -7.84 -8.15 0.89
C LEU A 28 -7.05 -7.59 -0.28
N CYS A 29 -5.79 -8.02 -0.44
CA CYS A 29 -4.91 -7.60 -1.53
C CYS A 29 -4.86 -8.67 -2.62
N VAL A 30 -5.25 -8.34 -3.84
CA VAL A 30 -5.26 -9.27 -4.97
C VAL A 30 -4.35 -8.76 -6.08
N MET A 31 -3.33 -9.54 -6.42
CA MET A 31 -2.56 -9.33 -7.64
C MET A 31 -3.25 -10.04 -8.79
N HIS A 32 -3.68 -9.28 -9.79
CA HIS A 32 -4.29 -9.86 -10.99
C HIS A 32 -3.20 -10.35 -11.93
N ASP A 33 -3.01 -11.67 -11.99
CA ASP A 33 -1.94 -12.29 -12.75
C ASP A 33 -2.23 -13.78 -13.02
N ALA A 34 -1.47 -14.35 -13.93
CA ALA A 34 -1.52 -15.78 -14.25
C ALA A 34 -0.83 -16.68 -13.22
N SER A 35 -0.45 -16.15 -12.07
CA SER A 35 0.19 -16.92 -10.98
C SER A 35 1.70 -17.19 -11.13
N GLY A 36 2.36 -16.77 -12.17
CA GLY A 36 3.79 -16.99 -12.40
C GLY A 36 4.70 -16.57 -11.24
N CYS A 37 5.54 -15.57 -11.46
CA CYS A 37 6.48 -15.08 -10.44
C CYS A 37 5.80 -14.47 -9.20
N ASN A 38 4.57 -13.99 -9.32
CA ASN A 38 3.83 -13.41 -8.20
C ASN A 38 3.37 -14.45 -7.18
N SER A 39 3.25 -15.73 -7.56
CA SER A 39 2.90 -16.80 -6.62
C SER A 39 3.88 -16.95 -5.46
N THR A 40 5.13 -16.54 -5.64
CA THR A 40 6.12 -16.55 -4.56
C THR A 40 5.76 -15.64 -3.40
N TYR A 41 4.92 -14.63 -3.64
CA TYR A 41 4.43 -13.75 -2.58
C TYR A 41 3.53 -14.47 -1.58
N ASN A 42 2.75 -15.45 -2.05
CA ASN A 42 1.88 -16.27 -1.21
C ASN A 42 2.56 -17.54 -0.69
N THR A 43 3.61 -17.98 -1.38
CA THR A 43 4.31 -19.22 -1.04
C THR A 43 5.65 -18.98 -0.33
N HIS A 44 6.07 -17.73 -0.22
CA HIS A 44 7.26 -17.38 0.53
C HIS A 44 7.00 -17.61 2.01
N ASP A 45 7.95 -18.27 2.66
CA ASP A 45 7.83 -18.67 4.07
C ASP A 45 8.01 -17.44 4.98
N GLU A 46 6.99 -16.59 5.00
CA GLU A 46 6.95 -15.39 5.81
C GLU A 46 6.65 -15.76 7.27
N PRO A 47 7.56 -15.50 8.23
CA PRO A 47 7.39 -15.92 9.61
C PRO A 47 6.09 -15.46 10.27
N ARG A 48 5.54 -14.33 9.87
CA ARG A 48 4.29 -13.79 10.41
C ARG A 48 3.06 -14.62 10.06
N TRP A 49 3.11 -15.46 9.01
CA TRP A 49 1.99 -16.33 8.64
C TRP A 49 1.73 -17.46 9.62
N TYR A 50 2.65 -17.71 10.56
CA TYR A 50 2.38 -18.61 11.69
C TYR A 50 1.44 -18.01 12.72
N ASP A 51 1.40 -16.68 12.81
CA ASP A 51 0.59 -15.95 13.81
C ASP A 51 -0.63 -15.27 13.19
N PHE A 52 -0.58 -14.91 11.89
CA PHE A 52 -1.63 -14.17 11.19
C PHE A 52 -1.84 -14.70 9.78
N ASP A 53 -3.10 -14.88 9.41
CA ASP A 53 -3.45 -15.20 8.03
C ASP A 53 -3.23 -13.99 7.13
N SER A 54 -2.43 -14.17 6.08
CA SER A 54 -2.23 -13.13 5.07
C SER A 54 -3.40 -13.13 4.08
N MET A 55 -4.05 -11.98 3.92
CA MET A 55 -5.09 -11.80 2.90
C MET A 55 -4.50 -11.27 1.58
N VAL A 56 -3.38 -11.85 1.14
CA VAL A 56 -2.75 -11.55 -0.15
C VAL A 56 -2.98 -12.72 -1.08
N TYR A 57 -3.58 -12.47 -2.23
CA TYR A 57 -3.99 -13.49 -3.19
C TYR A 57 -3.52 -13.13 -4.59
N ILE A 58 -3.52 -14.16 -5.45
CA ILE A 58 -3.31 -14.01 -6.88
C ILE A 58 -4.55 -14.54 -7.57
N SER A 59 -5.04 -13.84 -8.58
CA SER A 59 -6.29 -14.18 -9.26
C SER A 59 -6.23 -15.47 -10.06
N GLY A 60 -5.03 -15.93 -10.45
CA GLY A 60 -4.88 -17.11 -11.28
C GLY A 60 -5.47 -16.94 -12.68
N LEU A 61 -5.27 -15.78 -13.31
CA LEU A 61 -5.73 -15.46 -14.65
C LEU A 61 -5.34 -16.54 -15.63
N SER A 62 -6.32 -17.22 -16.24
CA SER A 62 -6.10 -18.24 -17.24
C SER A 62 -5.86 -17.63 -18.63
N GLU A 63 -5.25 -18.41 -19.52
CA GLU A 63 -5.04 -18.02 -20.92
C GLU A 63 -6.38 -17.66 -21.61
N MET A 64 -7.42 -18.44 -21.36
CA MET A 64 -8.73 -18.21 -21.97
C MET A 64 -9.36 -16.90 -21.49
N GLU A 65 -9.30 -16.60 -20.20
CA GLU A 65 -9.79 -15.34 -19.63
C GLU A 65 -9.02 -14.15 -20.19
N ALA A 66 -7.69 -14.27 -20.34
CA ALA A 66 -6.87 -13.23 -20.94
C ALA A 66 -7.21 -12.98 -22.42
N ILE A 67 -7.50 -14.03 -23.20
CA ILE A 67 -7.86 -13.93 -24.62
C ILE A 67 -9.27 -13.33 -24.80
N MET A 68 -10.21 -13.75 -23.96
CA MET A 68 -11.62 -13.33 -24.06
C MET A 68 -11.87 -11.98 -23.38
N GLY A 69 -10.99 -11.51 -22.53
CA GLY A 69 -11.19 -10.29 -21.72
C GLY A 69 -12.32 -10.46 -20.70
N ASP A 70 -12.38 -11.60 -20.02
CA ASP A 70 -13.44 -11.90 -19.05
C ASP A 70 -13.06 -11.41 -17.65
N ASP A 71 -13.46 -10.16 -17.36
CA ASP A 71 -13.28 -9.59 -16.02
C ASP A 71 -14.36 -10.06 -15.02
N GLN A 72 -15.46 -10.67 -15.47
CA GLN A 72 -16.59 -11.02 -14.60
C GLN A 72 -16.20 -12.08 -13.56
N LYS A 73 -15.46 -13.10 -13.99
CA LYS A 73 -14.98 -14.12 -13.06
C LYS A 73 -14.08 -13.52 -11.98
N PHE A 74 -13.20 -12.60 -12.36
CA PHE A 74 -12.33 -11.91 -11.41
C PHE A 74 -13.12 -11.11 -10.38
N ILE A 75 -14.18 -10.42 -10.81
CA ILE A 75 -15.09 -9.70 -9.93
C ILE A 75 -15.80 -10.68 -8.98
N ASP A 76 -16.39 -11.75 -9.51
CA ASP A 76 -17.15 -12.73 -8.74
C ASP A 76 -16.28 -13.41 -7.68
N ASP A 77 -15.06 -13.79 -8.01
CA ASP A 77 -14.10 -14.41 -7.11
C ASP A 77 -13.72 -13.46 -5.93
N ILE A 78 -13.50 -12.18 -6.22
CA ILE A 78 -13.22 -11.18 -5.19
C ILE A 78 -14.43 -10.94 -4.30
N VAL A 79 -15.61 -10.79 -4.88
CA VAL A 79 -16.87 -10.57 -4.12
C VAL A 79 -17.16 -11.77 -3.21
N TYR A 80 -16.98 -13.00 -3.73
CA TYR A 80 -17.12 -14.20 -2.92
C TYR A 80 -16.13 -14.21 -1.75
N THR A 81 -14.84 -14.02 -2.04
CA THR A 81 -13.77 -14.02 -1.03
C THR A 81 -13.98 -12.91 0.02
N ALA A 82 -14.41 -11.73 -0.42
CA ALA A 82 -14.67 -10.61 0.50
C ALA A 82 -15.83 -10.90 1.46
N LYS A 83 -16.86 -11.63 1.03
CA LYS A 83 -17.98 -12.06 1.90
C LYS A 83 -17.51 -13.07 2.95
N GLU A 84 -16.61 -13.97 2.60
CA GLU A 84 -16.08 -14.97 3.52
C GLU A 84 -15.10 -14.36 4.53
N LEU A 85 -14.20 -13.49 4.07
CA LEU A 85 -13.11 -12.96 4.91
C LEU A 85 -13.45 -11.64 5.62
N SER A 86 -14.47 -10.92 5.16
CA SER A 86 -14.88 -9.61 5.71
C SER A 86 -13.73 -8.62 5.91
N PRO A 87 -12.95 -8.31 4.86
CA PRO A 87 -11.80 -7.42 4.97
C PRO A 87 -12.23 -5.96 5.24
N ASN A 88 -11.32 -5.16 5.81
CA ASN A 88 -11.55 -3.74 6.03
C ASN A 88 -11.60 -2.93 4.73
N PHE A 89 -10.88 -3.39 3.72
CA PHE A 89 -10.85 -2.83 2.36
C PHE A 89 -10.40 -3.91 1.36
N ILE A 90 -10.59 -3.64 0.08
CA ILE A 90 -10.12 -4.50 -1.02
C ILE A 90 -9.15 -3.70 -1.88
N ALA A 91 -8.05 -4.32 -2.29
CA ALA A 91 -7.04 -3.70 -3.14
C ALA A 91 -6.65 -4.65 -4.28
N MET A 92 -6.69 -4.15 -5.50
CA MET A 92 -6.29 -4.91 -6.68
C MET A 92 -5.08 -4.25 -7.33
N ALA A 93 -4.04 -5.02 -7.59
CA ALA A 93 -2.81 -4.56 -8.24
C ALA A 93 -2.66 -5.26 -9.60
N GLY A 94 -2.45 -4.45 -10.64
CA GLY A 94 -2.20 -4.95 -12.00
C GLY A 94 -0.78 -5.45 -12.18
N THR A 95 -0.62 -6.39 -13.10
CA THR A 95 0.65 -6.95 -13.56
C THR A 95 0.77 -6.75 -15.08
N PRO A 96 1.87 -7.17 -15.74
CA PRO A 96 2.01 -6.95 -17.18
C PRO A 96 0.87 -7.52 -18.03
N ILE A 97 0.37 -8.72 -17.73
CA ILE A 97 -0.67 -9.36 -18.56
C ILE A 97 -1.98 -8.57 -18.54
N PRO A 98 -2.60 -8.28 -17.38
CA PRO A 98 -3.79 -7.44 -17.32
C PRO A 98 -3.62 -6.07 -17.98
N THR A 99 -2.43 -5.48 -17.85
CA THR A 99 -2.13 -4.21 -18.52
C THR A 99 -2.16 -4.35 -20.05
N MET A 100 -1.64 -5.44 -20.59
CA MET A 100 -1.61 -5.68 -22.03
C MET A 100 -3.00 -5.95 -22.61
N ILE A 101 -3.87 -6.63 -21.87
CA ILE A 101 -5.26 -6.91 -22.30
C ILE A 101 -6.21 -5.74 -21.99
N GLY A 102 -5.76 -4.71 -21.29
CA GLY A 102 -6.53 -3.47 -21.08
C GLY A 102 -7.52 -3.53 -19.93
N THR A 103 -7.26 -4.34 -18.89
CA THR A 103 -8.11 -4.42 -17.69
C THR A 103 -8.25 -3.05 -17.02
N ASP A 104 -9.48 -2.60 -16.79
CA ASP A 104 -9.78 -1.35 -16.08
C ASP A 104 -10.02 -1.59 -14.58
N PHE A 105 -8.95 -1.57 -13.82
CA PHE A 105 -9.01 -1.79 -12.36
C PHE A 105 -9.89 -0.79 -11.62
N LYS A 106 -10.04 0.43 -12.13
CA LYS A 106 -10.91 1.45 -11.49
C LYS A 106 -12.38 1.14 -11.71
N ALA A 107 -12.74 0.73 -12.92
CA ALA A 107 -14.09 0.29 -13.21
C ALA A 107 -14.46 -0.94 -12.38
N ILE A 108 -13.60 -1.94 -12.33
CA ILE A 108 -13.78 -3.15 -11.53
C ILE A 108 -13.91 -2.80 -10.04
N ALA A 109 -13.05 -1.93 -9.50
CA ALA A 109 -13.14 -1.49 -8.11
C ALA A 109 -14.50 -0.86 -7.77
N ASN A 110 -15.03 -0.03 -8.65
CA ASN A 110 -16.35 0.58 -8.46
C ASN A 110 -17.49 -0.45 -8.45
N ILE A 111 -17.39 -1.51 -9.24
CA ILE A 111 -18.37 -2.60 -9.25
C ILE A 111 -18.32 -3.36 -7.93
N ILE A 112 -17.13 -3.82 -7.54
CA ILE A 112 -16.91 -4.59 -6.30
C ILE A 112 -17.33 -3.77 -5.08
N GLU A 113 -16.98 -2.48 -5.01
CA GLU A 113 -17.38 -1.62 -3.88
C GLU A 113 -18.90 -1.49 -3.78
N LYS A 114 -19.62 -1.40 -4.89
CA LYS A 114 -21.09 -1.36 -4.90
C LYS A 114 -21.73 -2.67 -4.43
N GLU A 115 -21.14 -3.80 -4.77
CA GLU A 115 -21.67 -5.12 -4.42
C GLU A 115 -21.37 -5.53 -2.98
N THR A 116 -20.20 -5.13 -2.46
CA THR A 116 -19.72 -5.55 -1.14
C THR A 116 -19.95 -4.50 -0.05
N ASN A 117 -20.13 -3.22 -0.41
CA ASN A 117 -20.06 -2.06 0.49
C ASN A 117 -18.68 -1.93 1.22
N ILE A 118 -17.65 -2.58 0.72
CA ILE A 118 -16.29 -2.51 1.28
C ILE A 118 -15.50 -1.52 0.43
N PRO A 119 -14.75 -0.57 1.04
CA PRO A 119 -13.88 0.34 0.29
C PRO A 119 -12.93 -0.43 -0.63
N THR A 120 -12.97 -0.16 -1.93
CA THR A 120 -12.21 -0.93 -2.91
C THR A 120 -11.30 -0.03 -3.72
N PHE A 121 -10.06 -0.44 -3.91
CA PHE A 121 -9.03 0.27 -4.65
C PHE A 121 -8.55 -0.55 -5.85
N GLY A 122 -8.55 0.07 -7.02
CA GLY A 122 -7.93 -0.46 -8.23
C GLY A 122 -6.66 0.32 -8.56
N PHE A 123 -5.52 -0.36 -8.56
CA PHE A 123 -4.21 0.25 -8.84
C PHE A 123 -3.75 -0.09 -10.26
N ASP A 124 -3.52 0.95 -11.06
CA ASP A 124 -2.93 0.83 -12.40
C ASP A 124 -1.41 0.58 -12.25
N THR A 125 -1.06 -0.55 -11.66
CA THR A 125 0.31 -1.07 -11.63
C THR A 125 0.52 -1.98 -12.83
N THR A 126 1.74 -2.05 -13.31
CA THR A 126 2.05 -2.76 -14.56
C THR A 126 3.13 -3.82 -14.40
N GLY A 127 3.74 -3.90 -13.21
CA GLY A 127 4.95 -4.69 -12.99
C GLY A 127 6.21 -4.11 -13.65
N MET A 128 6.10 -2.95 -14.32
CA MET A 128 7.21 -2.33 -15.08
C MET A 128 7.79 -1.09 -14.39
N HIS A 129 7.11 -0.57 -13.38
CA HIS A 129 7.60 0.55 -12.58
C HIS A 129 8.23 0.06 -11.28
N SER A 130 8.91 0.98 -10.58
CA SER A 130 9.59 0.64 -9.34
C SER A 130 8.62 0.38 -8.19
N TYR A 131 9.06 -0.40 -7.22
CA TYR A 131 8.39 -0.64 -5.93
C TYR A 131 7.90 0.65 -5.26
N VAL A 132 8.75 1.69 -5.23
CA VAL A 132 8.41 2.98 -4.62
C VAL A 132 7.18 3.62 -5.27
N SER A 133 7.03 3.46 -6.60
CA SER A 133 5.84 3.96 -7.31
C SER A 133 4.55 3.26 -6.84
N GLY A 134 4.61 1.97 -6.60
CA GLY A 134 3.47 1.21 -6.09
C GLY A 134 3.12 1.58 -4.65
N ALA A 135 4.12 1.62 -3.76
CA ALA A 135 3.93 2.01 -2.38
C ALA A 135 3.36 3.44 -2.26
N TYR A 136 3.85 4.38 -3.08
CA TYR A 136 3.30 5.73 -3.16
C TYR A 136 1.81 5.73 -3.53
N LYS A 137 1.42 4.99 -4.58
CA LYS A 137 0.00 4.89 -5.00
C LYS A 137 -0.88 4.34 -3.89
N ALA A 138 -0.42 3.33 -3.17
CA ALA A 138 -1.15 2.73 -2.06
C ALA A 138 -1.34 3.72 -0.89
N PHE A 139 -0.28 4.36 -0.43
CA PHE A 139 -0.37 5.36 0.64
C PHE A 139 -1.24 6.56 0.23
N GLU A 140 -1.12 7.03 -1.02
CA GLU A 140 -1.95 8.11 -1.53
C GLU A 140 -3.44 7.72 -1.53
N ALA A 141 -3.78 6.51 -1.95
CA ALA A 141 -5.16 6.03 -1.97
C ALA A 141 -5.74 5.92 -0.56
N LEU A 142 -4.99 5.34 0.38
CA LEU A 142 -5.39 5.27 1.80
C LEU A 142 -5.60 6.68 2.38
N ALA A 143 -4.65 7.59 2.13
CA ALA A 143 -4.75 8.95 2.61
C ALA A 143 -5.99 9.66 2.07
N LYS A 144 -6.25 9.56 0.77
CA LYS A 144 -7.43 10.17 0.14
C LYS A 144 -8.75 9.61 0.68
N ARG A 145 -8.78 8.33 1.01
CA ARG A 145 -10.01 7.65 1.42
C ARG A 145 -10.31 7.80 2.90
N PHE A 146 -9.31 7.67 3.76
CA PHE A 146 -9.50 7.51 5.19
C PHE A 146 -9.08 8.72 6.04
N LEU A 147 -8.22 9.62 5.53
CA LEU A 147 -7.86 10.81 6.27
C LEU A 147 -9.04 11.78 6.38
N LYS A 148 -9.43 12.07 7.62
CA LYS A 148 -10.37 13.14 7.92
C LYS A 148 -9.62 14.45 8.00
N ARG A 149 -9.98 15.42 7.17
CA ARG A 149 -9.46 16.77 7.24
C ARG A 149 -9.92 17.42 8.55
N ASN A 150 -9.00 17.77 9.41
CA ASN A 150 -9.29 18.58 10.59
C ASN A 150 -9.40 20.06 10.16
N ASP A 151 -10.59 20.48 9.70
CA ASP A 151 -10.84 21.86 9.27
C ASP A 151 -10.72 22.90 10.40
N LYS A 152 -10.46 22.46 11.64
CA LYS A 152 -10.32 23.35 12.80
C LYS A 152 -8.93 23.99 12.93
N GLU A 153 -7.89 23.37 12.40
CA GLU A 153 -6.52 23.90 12.50
C GLU A 153 -6.15 24.88 11.38
N SER A 154 -6.84 24.84 10.24
CA SER A 154 -6.54 25.74 9.11
C SER A 154 -7.06 27.18 9.26
N ARG A 155 -7.79 27.50 10.34
CA ARG A 155 -8.32 28.86 10.61
C ARG A 155 -7.55 29.65 11.67
N GLY A 156 -6.49 29.11 12.24
CA GLY A 156 -5.81 29.68 13.41
C GLY A 156 -4.41 30.27 13.20
N GLU A 157 -3.71 29.94 12.15
CA GLU A 157 -2.36 30.49 11.95
C GLU A 157 -2.39 31.78 11.12
N LYS A 158 -2.66 32.89 11.83
CA LYS A 158 -2.17 34.20 11.40
C LYS A 158 -0.65 34.09 11.26
N LYS A 159 -0.13 34.46 10.09
CA LYS A 159 1.28 34.78 9.91
C LYS A 159 1.67 35.81 10.97
N GLU A 160 2.27 35.40 12.07
CA GLU A 160 3.03 36.29 12.90
C GLU A 160 4.29 36.67 12.11
N SER A 161 4.40 37.94 11.85
CA SER A 161 5.58 38.59 11.33
C SER A 161 6.76 38.26 12.27
N ILE A 162 7.84 37.75 11.63
CA ILE A 162 9.10 37.46 12.33
C ILE A 162 9.71 38.77 12.79
N ASP A 163 9.38 39.20 13.98
CA ASP A 163 10.17 40.22 14.68
C ASP A 163 11.44 39.55 15.22
N LYS A 164 12.54 40.01 14.68
CA LYS A 164 13.89 39.66 15.14
C LYS A 164 14.18 40.38 16.46
N GLU A 165 13.87 39.78 17.59
CA GLU A 165 14.58 40.06 18.84
C GLU A 165 14.24 38.99 19.90
N SER A 166 15.29 38.58 20.61
CA SER A 166 15.33 37.61 21.71
C SER A 166 15.26 36.10 21.30
N ARG A 167 16.46 35.57 21.06
CA ARG A 167 16.72 34.11 21.10
C ARG A 167 16.76 33.65 22.57
N GLU A 168 15.64 33.51 23.19
CA GLU A 168 15.48 32.50 24.23
C GLU A 168 15.34 31.16 23.49
N VAL A 169 16.27 30.25 23.71
CA VAL A 169 16.17 28.86 23.25
C VAL A 169 15.04 28.19 24.02
N LYS A 170 13.80 28.44 23.60
CA LYS A 170 12.70 27.59 23.99
C LYS A 170 13.05 26.20 23.44
N ASN A 171 13.14 25.23 24.34
CA ASN A 171 13.24 23.80 23.99
C ASN A 171 11.96 23.41 23.22
N THR A 172 11.88 23.79 21.94
CA THR A 172 10.73 23.48 21.09
C THR A 172 10.96 22.07 20.59
N ILE A 173 10.19 21.13 21.13
CA ILE A 173 10.19 19.73 20.65
C ILE A 173 9.75 19.77 19.20
N ILE A 174 10.60 19.26 18.31
CA ILE A 174 10.29 19.18 16.87
C ILE A 174 9.38 17.96 16.66
N LYS A 175 8.23 18.20 16.05
CA LYS A 175 7.25 17.15 15.71
C LYS A 175 7.55 16.60 14.32
N VAL A 176 7.57 15.28 14.20
CA VAL A 176 7.90 14.58 12.95
C VAL A 176 6.90 13.45 12.67
N ASN A 177 6.75 13.12 11.40
CA ASN A 177 6.04 11.91 10.96
C ASN A 177 7.01 11.01 10.22
N ILE A 178 6.87 9.70 10.41
CA ILE A 178 7.59 8.68 9.63
C ILE A 178 6.66 8.23 8.50
N LEU A 179 7.14 8.32 7.26
CA LEU A 179 6.36 7.93 6.08
C LEU A 179 7.11 6.88 5.27
N GLY A 180 6.39 5.89 4.73
CA GLY A 180 6.93 4.92 3.80
C GLY A 180 7.58 3.69 4.45
N ALA A 181 7.35 3.49 5.74
CA ALA A 181 7.73 2.25 6.40
C ALA A 181 6.67 1.19 6.08
N THR A 182 6.82 0.53 4.92
CA THR A 182 5.86 -0.48 4.48
C THR A 182 5.80 -1.65 5.46
N PRO A 183 4.59 -2.11 5.86
CA PRO A 183 4.44 -3.14 6.89
C PRO A 183 5.19 -4.44 6.59
N LEU A 184 5.22 -4.86 5.34
CA LEU A 184 5.91 -6.09 4.97
C LEU A 184 7.42 -6.01 5.19
N ASP A 185 8.04 -4.86 4.85
CA ASP A 185 9.50 -4.76 4.80
C ASP A 185 10.13 -4.29 6.13
N PHE A 186 9.37 -3.59 6.96
CA PHE A 186 9.92 -2.89 8.12
C PHE A 186 9.41 -3.40 9.48
N SER A 187 8.31 -4.15 9.54
CA SER A 187 7.70 -4.51 10.81
C SER A 187 8.42 -5.66 11.54
N ILE A 188 8.91 -6.67 10.84
CA ILE A 188 9.46 -7.90 11.45
C ILE A 188 10.63 -7.62 12.39
N ASN A 189 11.53 -6.73 12.02
CA ASN A 189 12.78 -6.48 12.73
C ASN A 189 12.68 -5.33 13.74
N LYS A 190 11.47 -4.87 14.06
CA LYS A 190 11.26 -3.67 14.90
C LYS A 190 11.99 -2.43 14.40
N SER A 191 12.17 -2.32 13.08
CA SER A 191 12.92 -1.21 12.47
C SER A 191 12.20 0.11 12.69
N VAL A 192 10.86 0.10 12.68
CA VAL A 192 10.06 1.30 12.90
C VAL A 192 10.16 1.76 14.34
N GLU A 193 10.06 0.85 15.29
CA GLU A 193 10.23 1.13 16.73
C GLU A 193 11.62 1.68 17.00
N ALA A 194 12.65 1.10 16.42
CA ALA A 194 14.03 1.59 16.57
C ALA A 194 14.20 3.01 16.01
N MET A 195 13.56 3.34 14.87
CA MET A 195 13.55 4.71 14.34
C MET A 195 12.82 5.68 15.26
N VAL A 196 11.67 5.27 15.81
CA VAL A 196 10.90 6.07 16.76
C VAL A 196 11.71 6.35 18.02
N ASP A 197 12.37 5.34 18.57
CA ASP A 197 13.18 5.46 19.78
C ASP A 197 14.39 6.36 19.53
N LEU A 198 15.09 6.19 18.42
CA LEU A 198 16.19 7.06 18.01
C LEU A 198 15.75 8.54 17.90
N LEU A 199 14.59 8.79 17.31
CA LEU A 199 14.06 10.16 17.20
C LEU A 199 13.72 10.73 18.58
N LYS A 200 13.09 9.95 19.46
CA LYS A 200 12.77 10.38 20.83
C LYS A 200 14.03 10.70 21.64
N GLU A 201 15.07 9.88 21.54
CA GLU A 201 16.36 10.10 22.19
C GLU A 201 17.03 11.40 21.73
N ASN A 202 16.72 11.87 20.53
CA ASN A 202 17.22 13.11 19.96
C ASN A 202 16.22 14.28 20.10
N ASN A 203 15.28 14.23 21.05
CA ASN A 203 14.30 15.26 21.35
C ASN A 203 13.31 15.57 20.20
N PHE A 204 12.96 14.59 19.37
CA PHE A 204 11.85 14.66 18.44
C PHE A 204 10.61 14.00 19.03
N GLU A 205 9.44 14.56 18.75
CA GLU A 205 8.15 13.93 19.03
C GLU A 205 7.61 13.30 17.75
N VAL A 206 7.50 11.96 17.71
CA VAL A 206 6.89 11.26 16.58
C VAL A 206 5.38 11.30 16.73
N ILE A 207 4.71 12.00 15.81
CA ILE A 207 3.25 12.19 15.83
C ILE A 207 2.54 10.98 15.23
N SER A 208 3.06 10.49 14.12
CA SER A 208 2.50 9.33 13.44
C SER A 208 3.57 8.57 12.68
N THR A 209 3.31 7.29 12.51
CA THR A 209 4.07 6.40 11.65
C THR A 209 3.09 5.85 10.61
N TRP A 210 3.40 6.08 9.36
CA TRP A 210 2.69 5.50 8.23
C TRP A 210 3.47 4.28 7.77
N ALA A 211 3.11 3.20 8.36
CA ALA A 211 3.60 1.87 8.05
C ALA A 211 2.44 1.02 7.59
#